data_466ae686d13db0e4fccfbe0aaeab0b8a
#
_entry.id   466ae686d13db0e4fccfbe0aaeab0b8a
#
_cell.length_a   1.000
_cell.length_b   1.000
_cell.length_c   1.000
_cell.angle_alpha   90.00
_cell.angle_beta   90.00
_cell.angle_gamma   90.00
#
_symmetry.space_group_name_H-M   'P 1'
#
loop_
_entity.id
_entity.type
_entity.pdbx_description
1 polymer ?
#
loop_
_entity_poly.entity_id
_entity_poly.type
_entity_poly.pdbx_seq_one_letter_code
_entity_poly.pdbx_strand_id
1 'polypeptide(L)'
;VGLSLCCLLMSDTSSLIEPADSVDAEEAPAARKRPKPGERRVQILQALAAMLEQPGAERITTAALAARLSVSEAALYRHFASKAQMFEGLIDFIEQSVFTLVQQITGRDVPAPEQPAEVGLRQASRIIALLLQFGERNPGMVRVMVGDALVFEHERLHQRMNQFFDR
;
A
#
# COMPACT_ATOMS: atom_id res chain seq x y z
N VAL A 1 6.08 -14.23 3.89
CA VAL A 1 4.88 -13.43 3.62
C VAL A 1 5.26 -12.03 3.12
N GLY A 2 6.56 -11.63 3.23
CA GLY A 2 7.04 -10.29 2.90
C GLY A 2 7.51 -10.07 1.45
N LEU A 3 7.58 -11.09 0.61
CA LEU A 3 8.18 -11.00 -0.74
C LEU A 3 7.21 -10.54 -1.84
N SER A 4 5.91 -10.63 -1.63
CA SER A 4 4.93 -10.24 -2.65
C SER A 4 4.72 -8.73 -2.77
N LEU A 5 5.11 -7.98 -1.74
CA LEU A 5 4.93 -6.54 -1.69
C LEU A 5 6.04 -5.76 -2.39
N CYS A 6 7.25 -6.33 -2.40
CA CYS A 6 8.39 -5.74 -3.10
C CYS A 6 8.21 -5.77 -4.63
N CYS A 7 7.45 -6.73 -5.16
CA CYS A 7 7.13 -6.80 -6.60
C CYS A 7 6.17 -5.69 -7.06
N LEU A 8 5.31 -5.17 -6.20
CA LEU A 8 4.41 -4.04 -6.52
C LEU A 8 5.14 -2.70 -6.62
N LEU A 9 6.33 -2.60 -6.03
CA LEU A 9 7.18 -1.42 -6.09
C LEU A 9 8.13 -1.41 -7.31
N MET A 10 8.22 -2.51 -8.06
CA MET A 10 9.20 -2.70 -9.14
C MET A 10 8.58 -2.96 -10.53
N SER A 11 7.26 -2.91 -10.69
CA SER A 11 6.64 -3.14 -11.99
C SER A 11 6.42 -1.83 -12.73
N ASP A 12 7.48 -1.34 -13.32
CA ASP A 12 7.41 -0.46 -14.48
C ASP A 12 8.46 -0.88 -15.48
N THR A 13 8.01 -1.42 -16.58
CA THR A 13 8.63 -1.25 -17.90
C THR A 13 7.70 -1.74 -18.98
N SER A 14 7.17 -0.77 -19.71
CA SER A 14 7.12 -0.73 -21.17
C SER A 14 7.14 -2.08 -21.89
N SER A 15 6.07 -2.41 -22.56
CA SER A 15 6.16 -3.11 -23.85
C SER A 15 5.15 -2.57 -24.83
N LEU A 16 5.70 -2.06 -25.87
CA LEU A 16 5.12 -1.63 -27.12
C LEU A 16 4.47 -2.82 -27.88
N ILE A 17 3.25 -2.60 -28.39
CA ILE A 17 2.74 -2.85 -29.76
C ILE A 17 3.04 -4.23 -30.36
N GLU A 18 1.99 -4.95 -30.75
CA GLU A 18 1.47 -5.07 -32.11
C GLU A 18 0.15 -5.89 -32.13
N PRO A 19 -0.73 -5.63 -33.11
CA PRO A 19 -2.03 -6.28 -33.21
C PRO A 19 -2.01 -7.42 -34.24
N ALA A 20 -2.75 -8.48 -34.02
CA ALA A 20 -3.35 -9.29 -35.08
C ALA A 20 -4.39 -10.25 -34.53
N ASP A 21 -5.61 -9.96 -34.84
CA ASP A 21 -6.62 -10.77 -35.52
C ASP A 21 -6.77 -12.25 -35.14
N SER A 22 -8.02 -12.55 -34.91
CA SER A 22 -8.78 -13.77 -35.20
C SER A 22 -9.22 -14.67 -34.05
N VAL A 23 -10.52 -14.76 -34.04
CA VAL A 23 -11.46 -15.86 -33.81
C VAL A 23 -11.78 -16.30 -32.38
N ASP A 24 -13.07 -16.09 -32.13
CA ASP A 24 -13.97 -16.74 -31.19
C ASP A 24 -13.48 -18.07 -30.61
N ALA A 25 -13.21 -18.04 -29.32
CA ALA A 25 -13.37 -19.17 -28.45
C ALA A 25 -14.01 -18.66 -27.17
N GLU A 26 -15.25 -18.98 -27.00
CA GLU A 26 -16.09 -18.80 -25.81
C GLU A 26 -15.40 -19.52 -24.65
N GLU A 27 -14.48 -18.79 -23.97
CA GLU A 27 -13.76 -19.29 -22.81
C GLU A 27 -14.66 -19.19 -21.59
N ALA A 28 -15.15 -20.33 -21.13
CA ALA A 28 -15.91 -20.49 -19.90
C ALA A 28 -15.21 -19.75 -18.76
N PRO A 29 -15.95 -19.05 -17.87
CA PRO A 29 -15.34 -18.23 -16.82
C PRO A 29 -14.47 -19.10 -15.91
N ALA A 30 -13.16 -18.95 -16.01
CA ALA A 30 -12.19 -19.64 -15.17
C ALA A 30 -12.58 -19.48 -13.71
N ALA A 31 -12.85 -20.58 -13.03
CA ALA A 31 -13.23 -20.61 -11.62
C ALA A 31 -12.18 -19.83 -10.80
N ARG A 32 -12.58 -18.65 -10.27
CA ARG A 32 -11.72 -17.78 -9.46
C ARG A 32 -11.20 -18.59 -8.30
N LYS A 33 -9.91 -18.97 -8.31
CA LYS A 33 -9.26 -19.68 -7.21
C LYS A 33 -9.48 -18.93 -5.90
N ARG A 34 -9.94 -19.62 -4.86
CA ARG A 34 -10.10 -19.01 -3.54
C ARG A 34 -8.77 -18.42 -3.09
N PRO A 35 -8.73 -17.13 -2.69
CA PRO A 35 -7.51 -16.52 -2.18
C PRO A 35 -6.98 -17.28 -0.97
N LYS A 36 -5.66 -17.37 -0.83
CA LYS A 36 -5.03 -17.97 0.35
C LYS A 36 -5.38 -17.18 1.62
N PRO A 37 -5.33 -17.80 2.80
CA PRO A 37 -5.52 -17.08 4.07
C PRO A 37 -4.60 -15.86 4.15
N GLY A 38 -5.18 -14.67 4.44
CA GLY A 38 -4.46 -13.39 4.49
C GLY A 38 -4.41 -12.59 3.17
N GLU A 39 -4.45 -13.24 2.00
CA GLU A 39 -4.43 -12.53 0.71
C GLU A 39 -5.61 -11.57 0.55
N ARG A 40 -6.81 -11.98 0.98
CA ARG A 40 -8.01 -11.15 0.88
C ARG A 40 -7.88 -9.87 1.70
N ARG A 41 -7.26 -9.95 2.89
CA ARG A 41 -7.01 -8.77 3.72
C ARG A 41 -6.11 -7.77 3.00
N VAL A 42 -5.04 -8.23 2.37
CA VAL A 42 -4.14 -7.40 1.55
C VAL A 42 -4.86 -6.80 0.34
N GLN A 43 -5.67 -7.59 -0.38
CA GLN A 43 -6.45 -7.10 -1.51
C GLN A 43 -7.43 -5.98 -1.11
N ILE A 44 -8.06 -6.08 0.06
CA ILE A 44 -8.95 -5.03 0.59
C ILE A 44 -8.14 -3.74 0.84
N LEU A 45 -6.98 -3.82 1.47
CA LEU A 45 -6.13 -2.67 1.75
C LEU A 45 -5.58 -2.03 0.47
N GLN A 46 -5.18 -2.83 -0.52
CA GLN A 46 -4.75 -2.34 -1.83
C GLN A 46 -5.87 -1.63 -2.59
N ALA A 47 -7.08 -2.19 -2.58
CA ALA A 47 -8.23 -1.56 -3.19
C ALA A 47 -8.59 -0.23 -2.50
N LEU A 48 -8.49 -0.18 -1.17
CA LEU A 48 -8.70 1.03 -0.39
C LEU A 48 -7.67 2.11 -0.77
N ALA A 49 -6.39 1.77 -0.80
CA ALA A 49 -5.32 2.69 -1.22
C ALA A 49 -5.55 3.22 -2.65
N ALA A 50 -5.87 2.34 -3.61
CA ALA A 50 -6.14 2.72 -4.99
C ALA A 50 -7.41 3.57 -5.16
N MET A 51 -8.40 3.45 -4.26
CA MET A 51 -9.56 4.35 -4.25
C MET A 51 -9.18 5.74 -3.74
N LEU A 52 -8.25 5.84 -2.80
CA LEU A 52 -7.75 7.10 -2.27
C LEU A 52 -6.92 7.90 -3.29
N GLU A 53 -6.40 7.26 -4.33
CA GLU A 53 -5.69 7.92 -5.44
C GLU A 53 -6.62 8.70 -6.35
N GLN A 54 -7.90 8.37 -6.37
CA GLN A 54 -8.87 9.01 -7.26
C GLN A 54 -9.11 10.47 -6.85
N PRO A 55 -9.13 11.42 -7.80
CA PRO A 55 -9.54 12.79 -7.53
C PRO A 55 -10.98 12.82 -7.00
N GLY A 56 -11.23 13.56 -5.92
CA GLY A 56 -12.56 13.65 -5.30
C GLY A 56 -12.94 12.49 -4.37
N ALA A 57 -12.01 11.58 -4.08
CA ALA A 57 -12.20 10.53 -3.07
C ALA A 57 -12.10 11.10 -1.65
N GLU A 58 -12.92 12.11 -1.34
CA GLU A 58 -12.94 12.71 0.01
C GLU A 58 -13.57 11.78 1.05
N ARG A 59 -14.46 10.88 0.62
CA ARG A 59 -15.16 9.96 1.50
C ARG A 59 -15.36 8.59 0.86
N ILE A 60 -14.51 7.64 1.19
CA ILE A 60 -14.68 6.26 0.77
C ILE A 60 -15.77 5.59 1.60
N THR A 61 -16.71 4.91 0.93
CA THR A 61 -17.73 4.08 1.59
C THR A 61 -17.36 2.60 1.49
N THR A 62 -17.82 1.80 2.46
CA THR A 62 -17.65 0.34 2.43
C THR A 62 -18.39 -0.29 1.26
N ALA A 63 -19.53 0.28 0.87
CA ALA A 63 -20.28 -0.16 -0.31
C ALA A 63 -19.47 0.02 -1.60
N ALA A 64 -18.82 1.17 -1.81
CA ALA A 64 -17.96 1.43 -2.97
C ALA A 64 -16.73 0.50 -2.98
N LEU A 65 -16.13 0.25 -1.82
CA LEU A 65 -15.01 -0.68 -1.69
C LEU A 65 -15.43 -2.13 -2.01
N ALA A 66 -16.59 -2.55 -1.52
CA ALA A 66 -17.15 -3.87 -1.79
C ALA A 66 -17.44 -4.05 -3.29
N ALA A 67 -18.06 -3.03 -3.92
CA ALA A 67 -18.34 -3.03 -5.36
C ALA A 67 -17.06 -3.14 -6.20
N ARG A 68 -16.01 -2.38 -5.84
CA ARG A 68 -14.71 -2.45 -6.52
C ARG A 68 -14.06 -3.84 -6.45
N LEU A 69 -14.26 -4.54 -5.35
CA LEU A 69 -13.74 -5.91 -5.13
C LEU A 69 -14.68 -7.00 -5.66
N SER A 70 -15.85 -6.64 -6.19
CA SER A 70 -16.91 -7.55 -6.60
C SER A 70 -17.31 -8.54 -5.49
N VAL A 71 -17.48 -8.02 -4.27
CA VAL A 71 -17.92 -8.77 -3.08
C VAL A 71 -19.07 -8.04 -2.38
N SER A 72 -19.71 -8.73 -1.42
CA SER A 72 -20.67 -8.06 -0.51
C SER A 72 -19.94 -7.29 0.60
N GLU A 73 -20.58 -6.25 1.16
CA GLU A 73 -20.04 -5.57 2.35
C GLU A 73 -19.82 -6.53 3.52
N ALA A 74 -20.74 -7.50 3.71
CA ALA A 74 -20.58 -8.55 4.71
C ALA A 74 -19.29 -9.36 4.54
N ALA A 75 -18.80 -9.52 3.31
CA ALA A 75 -17.53 -10.19 3.06
C ALA A 75 -16.33 -9.34 3.51
N LEU A 76 -16.41 -8.01 3.43
CA LEU A 76 -15.39 -7.11 3.99
C LEU A 76 -15.34 -7.21 5.51
N TYR A 77 -16.52 -7.22 6.15
CA TYR A 77 -16.63 -7.28 7.61
C TYR A 77 -16.19 -8.62 8.24
N ARG A 78 -16.01 -9.67 7.43
CA ARG A 78 -15.33 -10.91 7.88
C ARG A 78 -13.83 -10.71 8.11
N HIS A 79 -13.23 -9.71 7.47
CA HIS A 79 -11.78 -9.44 7.55
C HIS A 79 -11.46 -8.23 8.43
N PHE A 80 -12.38 -7.29 8.56
CA PHE A 80 -12.23 -6.06 9.35
C PHE A 80 -13.56 -5.75 10.03
N ALA A 81 -13.59 -5.65 11.36
CA ALA A 81 -14.83 -5.43 12.10
C ALA A 81 -15.47 -4.05 11.85
N SER A 82 -14.72 -3.09 11.29
CA SER A 82 -15.22 -1.75 10.97
C SER A 82 -14.39 -1.10 9.85
N LYS A 83 -14.93 -0.02 9.26
CA LYS A 83 -14.19 0.82 8.32
C LYS A 83 -12.93 1.40 8.97
N ALA A 84 -13.02 1.84 10.23
CA ALA A 84 -11.86 2.34 10.96
C ALA A 84 -10.74 1.29 11.06
N GLN A 85 -11.09 0.01 11.28
CA GLN A 85 -10.09 -1.08 11.27
C GLN A 85 -9.47 -1.33 9.89
N MET A 86 -10.18 -1.02 8.80
CA MET A 86 -9.58 -1.07 7.45
C MET A 86 -8.50 0.01 7.31
N PHE A 87 -8.77 1.23 7.78
CA PHE A 87 -7.77 2.31 7.79
C PHE A 87 -6.62 2.02 8.75
N GLU A 88 -6.87 1.47 9.95
CA GLU A 88 -5.81 1.01 10.86
C GLU A 88 -4.91 -0.03 10.17
N GLY A 89 -5.52 -1.01 9.50
CA GLY A 89 -4.78 -1.99 8.73
C GLY A 89 -3.96 -1.39 7.59
N LEU A 90 -4.44 -0.32 6.95
CA LEU A 90 -3.70 0.41 5.92
C LEU A 90 -2.52 1.19 6.53
N ILE A 91 -2.71 1.82 7.69
CA ILE A 91 -1.62 2.49 8.43
C ILE A 91 -0.55 1.48 8.84
N ASP A 92 -0.93 0.33 9.40
CA ASP A 92 -0.01 -0.75 9.76
C ASP A 92 0.77 -1.26 8.54
N PHE A 93 0.12 -1.34 7.38
CA PHE A 93 0.74 -1.74 6.14
C PHE A 93 1.77 -0.71 5.65
N ILE A 94 1.44 0.59 5.69
CA ILE A 94 2.37 1.68 5.37
C ILE A 94 3.58 1.61 6.30
N GLU A 95 3.34 1.50 7.61
CA GLU A 95 4.38 1.43 8.63
C GLU A 95 5.33 0.27 8.39
N GLN A 96 4.81 -0.95 8.21
CA GLN A 96 5.63 -2.13 7.93
C GLN A 96 6.44 -1.98 6.65
N SER A 97 5.85 -1.42 5.60
CA SER A 97 6.52 -1.21 4.32
C SER A 97 7.69 -0.24 4.47
N VAL A 98 7.45 0.93 5.05
CA VAL A 98 8.47 1.97 5.23
C VAL A 98 9.59 1.49 6.15
N PHE A 99 9.26 0.95 7.33
CA PHE A 99 10.30 0.54 8.28
C PHE A 99 11.11 -0.67 7.80
N THR A 100 10.50 -1.59 7.05
CA THR A 100 11.27 -2.68 6.44
C THR A 100 12.33 -2.13 5.47
N LEU A 101 11.96 -1.14 4.66
CA LEU A 101 12.89 -0.51 3.72
C LEU A 101 13.96 0.34 4.45
N VAL A 102 13.58 1.06 5.51
CA VAL A 102 14.53 1.79 6.36
C VAL A 102 15.55 0.84 7.00
N GLN A 103 15.10 -0.28 7.55
CA GLN A 103 15.98 -1.30 8.12
C GLN A 103 16.94 -1.90 7.10
N GLN A 104 16.51 -2.08 5.85
CA GLN A 104 17.40 -2.52 4.77
C GLN A 104 18.49 -1.50 4.44
N ILE A 105 18.19 -0.20 4.55
CA ILE A 105 19.16 0.87 4.33
C ILE A 105 20.16 0.90 5.48
N THR A 106 19.66 0.90 6.73
CA THR A 106 20.49 1.03 7.93
C THR A 106 21.29 -0.24 8.27
N GLY A 107 20.75 -1.41 7.92
CA GLY A 107 21.40 -2.70 8.17
C GLY A 107 22.49 -3.10 7.16
N ARG A 108 22.58 -2.41 6.02
CA ARG A 108 23.57 -2.72 4.98
C ARG A 108 24.90 -2.01 5.13
N ASP A 109 24.97 -0.98 5.95
CA ASP A 109 26.18 -0.17 6.12
C ASP A 109 27.03 -0.69 7.27
N VAL A 110 27.86 -1.69 7.00
CA VAL A 110 29.07 -1.96 7.80
C VAL A 110 30.22 -2.33 6.87
N PRO A 111 30.94 -1.37 6.33
CA PRO A 111 32.39 -1.52 6.20
C PRO A 111 33.10 -0.41 6.97
N ALA A 112 34.01 -0.78 7.87
CA ALA A 112 35.02 0.13 8.36
C ALA A 112 35.94 0.55 7.18
N PRO A 113 36.47 1.79 7.08
CA PRO A 113 36.67 2.77 8.16
C PRO A 113 36.04 4.16 7.86
N GLU A 114 34.74 4.23 7.63
CA GLU A 114 34.10 5.53 7.38
C GLU A 114 33.80 6.22 8.71
N GLN A 115 33.88 7.56 8.71
CA GLN A 115 33.50 8.35 9.90
C GLN A 115 31.99 8.15 10.18
N PRO A 116 31.58 7.94 11.43
CA PRO A 116 30.16 7.71 11.78
C PRO A 116 29.20 8.80 11.27
N ALA A 117 29.68 10.06 11.20
CA ALA A 117 28.88 11.18 10.69
C ALA A 117 28.60 11.07 9.18
N GLU A 118 29.54 10.59 8.38
CA GLU A 118 29.38 10.41 6.93
C GLU A 118 28.40 9.25 6.63
N VAL A 119 28.50 8.16 7.39
CA VAL A 119 27.56 7.05 7.33
C VAL A 119 26.15 7.51 7.65
N GLY A 120 25.97 8.27 8.74
CA GLY A 120 24.68 8.81 9.14
C GLY A 120 24.07 9.74 8.10
N LEU A 121 24.84 10.65 7.52
CA LEU A 121 24.39 11.56 6.48
C LEU A 121 23.93 10.79 5.22
N ARG A 122 24.71 9.80 4.80
CA ARG A 122 24.36 8.96 3.66
C ARG A 122 23.08 8.14 3.89
N GLN A 123 22.93 7.56 5.08
CA GLN A 123 21.73 6.83 5.46
C GLN A 123 20.51 7.75 5.49
N ALA A 124 20.60 8.93 6.10
CA ALA A 124 19.53 9.93 6.13
C ALA A 124 19.10 10.34 4.71
N SER A 125 20.06 10.64 3.83
CA SER A 125 19.78 11.00 2.44
C SER A 125 19.05 9.88 1.69
N ARG A 126 19.44 8.63 1.91
CA ARG A 126 18.76 7.45 1.31
C ARG A 126 17.36 7.26 1.85
N ILE A 127 17.14 7.47 3.14
CA ILE A 127 15.81 7.37 3.77
C ILE A 127 14.88 8.45 3.21
N ILE A 128 15.36 9.70 3.09
CA ILE A 128 14.58 10.79 2.49
C ILE A 128 14.21 10.45 1.04
N ALA A 129 15.18 10.02 0.23
CA ALA A 129 14.93 9.63 -1.15
C ALA A 129 13.92 8.48 -1.25
N LEU A 130 13.99 7.50 -0.34
CA LEU A 130 13.05 6.39 -0.25
C LEU A 130 11.63 6.87 0.07
N LEU A 131 11.48 7.77 1.04
CA LEU A 131 10.16 8.30 1.42
C LEU A 131 9.52 9.09 0.26
N LEU A 132 10.30 9.91 -0.44
CA LEU A 132 9.83 10.63 -1.62
C LEU A 132 9.40 9.67 -2.72
N GLN A 133 10.22 8.67 -3.03
CA GLN A 133 9.91 7.65 -4.05
C GLN A 133 8.72 6.77 -3.67
N PHE A 134 8.58 6.44 -2.38
CA PHE A 134 7.40 5.75 -1.87
C PHE A 134 6.14 6.60 -2.09
N GLY A 135 6.21 7.89 -1.78
CA GLY A 135 5.12 8.84 -1.95
C GLY A 135 4.69 9.00 -3.41
N GLU A 136 5.64 9.16 -4.32
CA GLU A 136 5.37 9.26 -5.77
C GLU A 136 4.64 8.03 -6.31
N ARG A 137 5.00 6.84 -5.84
CA ARG A 137 4.41 5.57 -6.28
C ARG A 137 3.10 5.20 -5.60
N ASN A 138 2.80 5.83 -4.45
CA ASN A 138 1.65 5.48 -3.63
C ASN A 138 0.88 6.72 -3.17
N PRO A 139 0.34 7.53 -4.09
CA PRO A 139 -0.30 8.81 -3.73
C PRO A 139 -1.51 8.62 -2.80
N GLY A 140 -2.26 7.53 -2.91
CA GLY A 140 -3.34 7.21 -1.99
C GLY A 140 -2.86 6.96 -0.55
N MET A 141 -1.70 6.32 -0.38
CA MET A 141 -1.09 6.12 0.94
C MET A 141 -0.56 7.42 1.52
N VAL A 142 0.00 8.31 0.67
CA VAL A 142 0.42 9.65 1.11
C VAL A 142 -0.74 10.43 1.69
N ARG A 143 -1.94 10.38 1.09
CA ARG A 143 -3.13 11.04 1.63
C ARG A 143 -3.49 10.55 3.04
N VAL A 144 -3.23 9.28 3.35
CA VAL A 144 -3.38 8.76 4.71
C VAL A 144 -2.27 9.29 5.62
N MET A 145 -1.01 9.32 5.14
CA MET A 145 0.14 9.78 5.92
C MET A 145 0.02 11.25 6.31
N VAL A 146 -0.42 12.12 5.41
CA VAL A 146 -0.62 13.55 5.69
C VAL A 146 -1.95 13.85 6.40
N GLY A 147 -2.79 12.83 6.64
CA GLY A 147 -4.07 12.96 7.35
C GLY A 147 -5.24 13.42 6.48
N ASP A 148 -5.03 13.78 5.22
CA ASP A 148 -6.08 14.25 4.31
C ASP A 148 -7.21 13.23 4.14
N ALA A 149 -6.86 11.96 3.95
CA ALA A 149 -7.82 10.86 3.85
C ALA A 149 -8.52 10.51 5.17
N LEU A 150 -8.06 11.04 6.29
CA LEU A 150 -8.57 10.74 7.63
C LEU A 150 -9.50 11.83 8.19
N VAL A 151 -9.67 12.95 7.49
CA VAL A 151 -10.45 14.12 7.97
C VAL A 151 -11.87 13.75 8.39
N PHE A 152 -12.53 12.84 7.68
CA PHE A 152 -13.88 12.38 7.98
C PHE A 152 -13.92 11.04 8.73
N GLU A 153 -12.77 10.56 9.20
CA GLU A 153 -12.65 9.29 9.89
C GLU A 153 -12.49 9.49 11.41
N HIS A 154 -12.39 8.40 12.15
CA HIS A 154 -12.28 8.46 13.61
C HIS A 154 -10.95 9.09 14.04
N GLU A 155 -11.00 10.04 15.00
CA GLU A 155 -9.86 10.80 15.55
C GLU A 155 -8.64 9.94 15.92
N ARG A 156 -8.86 8.74 16.44
CA ARG A 156 -7.78 7.81 16.80
C ARG A 156 -6.87 7.43 15.62
N LEU A 157 -7.37 7.54 14.36
CA LEU A 157 -6.57 7.24 13.19
C LEU A 157 -5.51 8.30 12.93
N HIS A 158 -5.83 9.58 13.19
CA HIS A 158 -4.84 10.65 13.18
C HIS A 158 -3.76 10.43 14.24
N GLN A 159 -4.17 10.07 15.46
CA GLN A 159 -3.24 9.76 16.55
C GLN A 159 -2.35 8.56 16.19
N ARG A 160 -2.92 7.51 15.59
CA ARG A 160 -2.16 6.34 15.13
C ARG A 160 -1.16 6.69 14.02
N MET A 161 -1.54 7.59 13.10
CA MET A 161 -0.64 8.04 12.04
C MET A 161 0.48 8.94 12.59
N ASN A 162 0.18 9.81 13.55
CA ASN A 162 1.20 10.62 14.22
C ASN A 162 2.25 9.75 14.92
N GLN A 163 1.83 8.66 15.59
CA GLN A 163 2.76 7.70 16.20
C GLN A 163 3.73 7.06 15.20
N PHE A 164 3.35 6.96 13.93
CA PHE A 164 4.27 6.49 12.88
C PHE A 164 5.43 7.47 12.67
N PHE A 165 5.18 8.78 12.70
CA PHE A 165 6.21 9.81 12.53
C PHE A 165 7.06 10.04 13.79
N ASP A 166 6.56 9.66 14.96
CA ASP A 166 7.28 9.78 16.23
C ASP A 166 8.33 8.67 16.45
N ARG A 167 8.41 7.70 15.56
CA ARG A 167 9.35 6.56 15.60
C ARG A 167 10.61 6.80 14.82
#